data_568f4b71f670ac5cf049fcf69a11281a
#
_entry.id   568f4b71f670ac5cf049fcf69a11281a
#
_cell.length_a   1.000
_cell.length_b   1.000
_cell.length_c   1.000
_cell.angle_alpha   90.00
_cell.angle_beta   90.00
_cell.angle_gamma   90.00
#
_symmetry.space_group_name_H-M   'P 1'
#
loop_
_entity.id
_entity.type
_entity.pdbx_description
1 polymer ?
#
loop_
_entity_poly.entity_id
_entity_poly.type
_entity_poly.pdbx_seq_one_letter_code
_entity_poly.pdbx_strand_id
1 'polypeptide(L)'
;MISSDVIDLYSSLENLGVEIWIDGGWGVDSLLGEQSRSHQDLDIAIEEKDVPKLKEMLCGRGYKEIKMEHARDWNFVLGDEYGREIDVHVIVFDSQGNGIYGPKENGEMYPAASLTGTGLIEGRAVRCISPEWVVKFHSGYELKDKDFRDVYALCAKFGIELPSEYKDFKR
;
A
#
# COMPACT_ATOMS: atom_id res chain seq x y z
N MET A 1 7.80 -2.04 -11.40
CA MET A 1 6.38 -2.22 -11.79
C MET A 1 5.91 -0.95 -12.47
N ILE A 2 5.11 -1.03 -13.54
CA ILE A 2 4.53 0.13 -14.24
C ILE A 2 3.03 0.24 -13.95
N SER A 3 2.45 1.39 -14.23
CA SER A 3 1.03 1.67 -13.92
C SER A 3 0.05 0.67 -14.52
N SER A 4 0.29 0.20 -15.74
CA SER A 4 -0.55 -0.81 -16.37
C SER A 4 -0.51 -2.17 -15.66
N ASP A 5 0.64 -2.56 -15.07
CA ASP A 5 0.73 -3.78 -14.25
C ASP A 5 -0.15 -3.66 -13.00
N VAL A 6 -0.12 -2.48 -12.34
CA VAL A 6 -0.92 -2.20 -11.15
C VAL A 6 -2.40 -2.24 -11.45
N ILE A 7 -2.82 -1.60 -12.56
CA ILE A 7 -4.23 -1.59 -12.99
C ILE A 7 -4.73 -2.98 -13.35
N ASP A 8 -3.91 -3.76 -14.07
CA ASP A 8 -4.28 -5.13 -14.44
C ASP A 8 -4.46 -6.01 -13.20
N LEU A 9 -3.55 -5.92 -12.24
CA LEU A 9 -3.63 -6.63 -10.98
C LEU A 9 -4.87 -6.20 -10.18
N TYR A 10 -5.05 -4.89 -9.98
CA TYR A 10 -6.19 -4.33 -9.25
C TYR A 10 -7.52 -4.79 -9.86
N SER A 11 -7.65 -4.68 -11.19
CA SER A 11 -8.85 -5.08 -11.91
C SER A 11 -9.13 -6.58 -11.79
N SER A 12 -8.09 -7.40 -11.83
CA SER A 12 -8.24 -8.85 -11.72
C SER A 12 -8.72 -9.26 -10.33
N LEU A 13 -8.20 -8.63 -9.28
CA LEU A 13 -8.67 -8.86 -7.91
C LEU A 13 -10.11 -8.38 -7.71
N GLU A 14 -10.44 -7.19 -8.23
CA GLU A 14 -11.80 -6.65 -8.17
C GLU A 14 -12.81 -7.58 -8.87
N ASN A 15 -12.46 -8.15 -10.04
CA ASN A 15 -13.29 -9.12 -10.75
C ASN A 15 -13.49 -10.44 -9.97
N LEU A 16 -12.58 -10.80 -9.07
CA LEU A 16 -12.70 -11.94 -8.16
C LEU A 16 -13.46 -11.59 -6.87
N GLY A 17 -13.95 -10.36 -6.75
CA GLY A 17 -14.61 -9.86 -5.54
C GLY A 17 -13.66 -9.69 -4.36
N VAL A 18 -12.37 -9.48 -4.63
CA VAL A 18 -11.34 -9.21 -3.63
C VAL A 18 -11.12 -7.71 -3.53
N GLU A 19 -11.23 -7.18 -2.33
CA GLU A 19 -10.93 -5.79 -2.04
C GLU A 19 -9.49 -5.64 -1.56
N ILE A 20 -8.78 -4.69 -2.14
CA ILE A 20 -7.44 -4.29 -1.70
C ILE A 20 -7.37 -2.77 -1.55
N TRP A 21 -6.45 -2.32 -0.71
CA TRP A 21 -6.08 -0.91 -0.57
C TRP A 21 -4.62 -0.76 -0.98
N ILE A 22 -4.38 0.06 -1.99
CA ILE A 22 -3.02 0.37 -2.44
C ILE A 22 -2.36 1.26 -1.39
N ASP A 23 -1.14 0.88 -0.99
CA ASP A 23 -0.32 1.57 0.01
C ASP A 23 1.02 2.01 -0.61
N GLY A 24 1.95 2.45 0.22
CA GLY A 24 3.31 2.79 -0.20
C GLY A 24 3.36 3.81 -1.35
N GLY A 25 4.35 3.64 -2.21
CA GLY A 25 4.60 4.59 -3.30
C GLY A 25 3.49 4.69 -4.33
N TRP A 26 2.85 3.58 -4.70
CA TRP A 26 1.70 3.59 -5.60
C TRP A 26 0.45 4.18 -4.94
N GLY A 27 0.32 4.04 -3.61
CA GLY A 27 -0.71 4.73 -2.83
C GLY A 27 -0.57 6.24 -2.95
N VAL A 28 0.64 6.76 -2.76
CA VAL A 28 0.96 8.19 -2.95
C VAL A 28 0.63 8.65 -4.37
N ASP A 29 1.13 7.95 -5.40
CA ASP A 29 0.92 8.32 -6.79
C ASP A 29 -0.57 8.28 -7.17
N SER A 30 -1.32 7.30 -6.66
CA SER A 30 -2.77 7.24 -6.88
C SER A 30 -3.49 8.46 -6.29
N LEU A 31 -3.11 8.87 -5.09
CA LEU A 31 -3.65 10.07 -4.43
C LEU A 31 -3.24 11.35 -5.17
N LEU A 32 -2.03 11.41 -5.72
CA LEU A 32 -1.57 12.53 -6.54
C LEU A 32 -2.25 12.57 -7.91
N GLY A 33 -2.69 11.41 -8.43
CA GLY A 33 -3.30 11.27 -9.76
C GLY A 33 -2.28 11.23 -10.89
N GLU A 34 -1.01 11.13 -10.56
CA GLU A 34 0.10 11.02 -11.51
C GLU A 34 1.25 10.20 -10.92
N GLN A 35 2.02 9.54 -11.75
CA GLN A 35 3.20 8.81 -11.31
C GLN A 35 4.36 9.79 -11.08
N SER A 36 4.73 9.98 -9.82
CA SER A 36 5.77 10.92 -9.40
C SER A 36 7.20 10.36 -9.57
N ARG A 37 7.33 9.03 -9.54
CA ARG A 37 8.61 8.30 -9.64
C ARG A 37 8.40 6.85 -10.09
N SER A 38 9.50 6.17 -10.37
CA SER A 38 9.46 4.71 -10.60
C SER A 38 9.30 3.96 -9.28
N HIS A 39 8.52 2.87 -9.30
CA HIS A 39 8.33 1.95 -8.18
C HIS A 39 8.81 0.56 -8.55
N GLN A 40 9.48 -0.13 -7.64
CA GLN A 40 9.95 -1.50 -7.81
C GLN A 40 8.85 -2.51 -7.45
N ASP A 41 8.06 -2.17 -6.46
CA ASP A 41 7.05 -2.96 -5.79
C ASP A 41 5.67 -2.28 -5.81
N LEU A 42 4.68 -3.05 -5.41
CA LEU A 42 3.34 -2.59 -5.10
C LEU A 42 2.97 -3.05 -3.69
N ASP A 43 2.77 -2.12 -2.79
CA ASP A 43 2.28 -2.40 -1.44
C ASP A 43 0.76 -2.45 -1.45
N ILE A 44 0.18 -3.50 -0.86
CA ILE A 44 -1.27 -3.65 -0.72
C ILE A 44 -1.67 -4.10 0.68
N ALA A 45 -2.75 -3.53 1.22
CA ALA A 45 -3.48 -4.13 2.33
C ALA A 45 -4.63 -4.99 1.80
N ILE A 46 -4.83 -6.17 2.38
CA ILE A 46 -5.85 -7.15 1.98
C ILE A 46 -6.42 -7.86 3.21
N GLU A 47 -7.73 -8.15 3.19
CA GLU A 47 -8.35 -8.94 4.26
C GLU A 47 -7.89 -10.41 4.21
N GLU A 48 -7.60 -11.00 5.37
CA GLU A 48 -7.09 -12.38 5.52
C GLU A 48 -7.91 -13.41 4.73
N LYS A 49 -9.23 -13.29 4.75
CA LYS A 49 -10.13 -14.22 4.04
C LYS A 49 -9.90 -14.29 2.52
N ASP A 50 -9.34 -13.22 1.94
CA ASP A 50 -9.12 -13.10 0.49
C ASP A 50 -7.69 -13.45 0.05
N VAL A 51 -6.76 -13.65 1.00
CA VAL A 51 -5.37 -14.06 0.72
C VAL A 51 -5.28 -15.33 -0.13
N PRO A 52 -6.09 -16.39 0.09
CA PRO A 52 -6.05 -17.57 -0.76
C PRO A 52 -6.36 -17.27 -2.23
N LYS A 53 -7.34 -16.41 -2.52
CA LYS A 53 -7.68 -16.00 -3.90
C LYS A 53 -6.55 -15.19 -4.54
N LEU A 54 -5.94 -14.27 -3.76
CA LEU A 54 -4.77 -13.51 -4.22
C LEU A 54 -3.63 -14.44 -4.61
N LYS A 55 -3.26 -15.38 -3.73
CA LYS A 55 -2.16 -16.34 -3.97
C LYS A 55 -2.45 -17.25 -5.17
N GLU A 56 -3.67 -17.75 -5.32
CA GLU A 56 -4.07 -18.58 -6.47
C GLU A 56 -3.95 -17.81 -7.79
N MET A 57 -4.52 -16.60 -7.84
CA MET A 57 -4.48 -15.75 -9.04
C MET A 57 -3.05 -15.39 -9.42
N LEU A 58 -2.22 -14.98 -8.47
CA LEU A 58 -0.82 -14.60 -8.70
C LEU A 58 0.05 -15.80 -9.05
N CYS A 59 -0.16 -16.96 -8.42
CA CYS A 59 0.51 -18.21 -8.81
C CYS A 59 0.25 -18.57 -10.27
N GLY A 60 -1.00 -18.42 -10.72
CA GLY A 60 -1.37 -18.59 -12.14
C GLY A 60 -0.67 -17.62 -13.11
N ARG A 61 -0.14 -16.52 -12.59
CA ARG A 61 0.65 -15.51 -13.33
C ARG A 61 2.17 -15.66 -13.14
N GLY A 62 2.61 -16.72 -12.47
CA GLY A 62 4.04 -17.01 -12.26
C GLY A 62 4.67 -16.36 -11.02
N TYR A 63 3.87 -15.66 -10.20
CA TYR A 63 4.38 -15.13 -8.93
C TYR A 63 4.59 -16.25 -7.91
N LYS A 64 5.63 -16.08 -7.10
CA LYS A 64 5.97 -16.99 -5.98
C LYS A 64 6.31 -16.15 -4.77
N GLU A 65 6.11 -16.74 -3.59
CA GLU A 65 6.51 -16.11 -2.35
C GLU A 65 8.04 -16.00 -2.27
N ILE A 66 8.53 -14.77 -2.06
CA ILE A 66 9.94 -14.49 -1.87
C ILE A 66 10.28 -14.76 -0.39
N LYS A 67 11.27 -15.61 -0.17
CA LYS A 67 11.75 -15.89 1.19
C LYS A 67 12.49 -14.67 1.73
N MET A 68 11.90 -14.02 2.72
CA MET A 68 12.50 -12.91 3.45
C MET A 68 12.73 -13.33 4.91
N GLU A 69 13.80 -12.83 5.52
CA GLU A 69 14.15 -13.13 6.93
C GLU A 69 13.05 -12.71 7.91
N HIS A 70 12.30 -11.66 7.53
CA HIS A 70 11.23 -11.09 8.35
C HIS A 70 9.82 -11.38 7.82
N ALA A 71 9.66 -12.31 6.85
CA ALA A 71 8.34 -12.72 6.39
C ALA A 71 7.49 -13.28 7.53
N ARG A 72 6.20 -12.93 7.53
CA ARG A 72 5.19 -13.38 8.49
C ARG A 72 3.94 -13.75 7.71
N ASP A 73 3.03 -14.49 8.33
CA ASP A 73 1.76 -14.85 7.69
C ASP A 73 0.92 -13.61 7.32
N TRP A 74 1.14 -12.50 8.03
CA TRP A 74 0.47 -11.22 7.80
C TRP A 74 1.30 -10.19 7.02
N ASN A 75 2.57 -10.49 6.72
CA ASN A 75 3.44 -9.65 5.89
C ASN A 75 4.39 -10.51 5.09
N PHE A 76 4.19 -10.57 3.79
CA PHE A 76 4.99 -11.36 2.86
C PHE A 76 5.05 -10.71 1.49
N VAL A 77 6.06 -11.07 0.70
CA VAL A 77 6.27 -10.56 -0.65
C VAL A 77 6.05 -11.67 -1.67
N LEU A 78 5.31 -11.36 -2.72
CA LEU A 78 5.16 -12.20 -3.91
C LEU A 78 5.90 -11.56 -5.08
N GLY A 79 6.74 -12.33 -5.78
CA GLY A 79 7.49 -11.83 -6.92
C GLY A 79 7.47 -12.78 -8.10
N ASP A 80 7.65 -12.22 -9.30
CA ASP A 80 7.73 -12.97 -10.55
C ASP A 80 9.14 -12.99 -11.14
N GLU A 81 9.29 -13.70 -12.25
CA GLU A 81 10.59 -13.81 -12.96
C GLU A 81 11.07 -12.51 -13.62
N TYR A 82 10.20 -11.51 -13.75
CA TYR A 82 10.52 -10.18 -14.30
C TYR A 82 10.93 -9.18 -13.23
N GLY A 83 10.99 -9.59 -11.95
CA GLY A 83 11.35 -8.75 -10.82
C GLY A 83 10.23 -7.79 -10.39
N ARG A 84 8.96 -8.10 -10.73
CA ARG A 84 7.81 -7.38 -10.18
C ARG A 84 7.50 -7.96 -8.82
N GLU A 85 7.35 -7.10 -7.83
CA GLU A 85 7.11 -7.50 -6.45
C GLU A 85 5.83 -6.88 -5.92
N ILE A 86 5.11 -7.65 -5.08
CA ILE A 86 3.92 -7.23 -4.38
C ILE A 86 4.13 -7.49 -2.90
N ASP A 87 4.20 -6.42 -2.11
CA ASP A 87 4.27 -6.50 -0.64
C ASP A 87 2.86 -6.55 -0.07
N VAL A 88 2.56 -7.63 0.63
CA VAL A 88 1.21 -7.95 1.08
C VAL A 88 1.09 -7.78 2.57
N HIS A 89 0.27 -6.80 2.98
CA HIS A 89 -0.10 -6.53 4.36
C HIS A 89 -1.48 -7.14 4.63
N VAL A 90 -1.51 -8.24 5.36
CA VAL A 90 -2.75 -8.94 5.69
C VAL A 90 -3.39 -8.31 6.91
N ILE A 91 -4.68 -7.95 6.80
CA ILE A 91 -5.46 -7.37 7.89
C ILE A 91 -6.66 -8.22 8.24
N VAL A 92 -7.07 -8.16 9.52
CA VAL A 92 -8.32 -8.75 10.02
C VAL A 92 -9.20 -7.64 10.57
N PHE A 93 -10.39 -7.48 10.03
CA PHE A 93 -11.29 -6.43 10.51
C PHE A 93 -11.82 -6.72 11.91
N ASP A 94 -11.77 -5.69 12.76
CA ASP A 94 -12.47 -5.69 14.04
C ASP A 94 -13.93 -5.20 13.88
N SER A 95 -14.68 -5.16 14.98
CA SER A 95 -16.07 -4.70 14.98
C SER A 95 -16.25 -3.21 14.72
N GLN A 96 -15.18 -2.43 14.70
CA GLN A 96 -15.17 -0.99 14.42
C GLN A 96 -14.70 -0.69 12.99
N GLY A 97 -14.35 -1.73 12.23
CA GLY A 97 -13.85 -1.61 10.86
C GLY A 97 -12.36 -1.27 10.77
N ASN A 98 -11.62 -1.39 11.88
CA ASN A 98 -10.16 -1.27 11.82
C ASN A 98 -9.57 -2.58 11.29
N GLY A 99 -8.60 -2.51 10.40
CA GLY A 99 -7.82 -3.64 9.93
C GLY A 99 -6.66 -3.92 10.89
N ILE A 100 -6.82 -4.92 11.76
CA ILE A 100 -5.74 -5.35 12.67
C ILE A 100 -4.63 -5.99 11.84
N TYR A 101 -3.41 -5.49 11.98
CA TYR A 101 -2.23 -5.94 11.27
C TYR A 101 -1.32 -6.72 12.21
N GLY A 102 -1.19 -8.01 11.95
CA GLY A 102 -0.43 -8.91 12.81
C GLY A 102 -1.13 -9.26 14.14
N PRO A 103 -0.38 -9.73 15.14
CA PRO A 103 -0.93 -10.07 16.45
C PRO A 103 -1.51 -8.84 17.15
N LYS A 104 -2.72 -8.99 17.74
CA LYS A 104 -3.40 -7.89 18.45
C LYS A 104 -2.56 -7.27 19.56
N GLU A 105 -1.67 -8.05 20.16
CA GLU A 105 -0.78 -7.64 21.24
C GLU A 105 0.24 -6.59 20.76
N ASN A 106 0.56 -6.55 19.47
CA ASN A 106 1.47 -5.56 18.88
C ASN A 106 0.82 -4.18 18.76
N GLY A 107 -0.51 -4.11 18.74
CA GLY A 107 -1.26 -2.86 18.62
C GLY A 107 -1.18 -2.22 17.23
N GLU A 108 -0.62 -2.90 16.25
CA GLU A 108 -0.51 -2.41 14.87
C GLU A 108 -1.83 -2.58 14.14
N MET A 109 -2.28 -1.53 13.45
CA MET A 109 -3.54 -1.56 12.71
C MET A 109 -3.60 -0.50 11.62
N TYR A 110 -4.45 -0.77 10.64
CA TYR A 110 -5.01 0.22 9.73
C TYR A 110 -6.34 0.73 10.31
N PRO A 111 -6.40 1.91 10.93
CA PRO A 111 -7.68 2.44 11.43
C PRO A 111 -8.71 2.54 10.31
N ALA A 112 -10.00 2.34 10.63
CA ALA A 112 -11.07 2.36 9.64
C ALA A 112 -11.00 3.61 8.73
N ALA A 113 -10.64 4.77 9.29
CA ALA A 113 -10.45 6.00 8.55
C ALA A 113 -9.29 5.95 7.54
N SER A 114 -8.27 5.10 7.75
CA SER A 114 -7.17 4.94 6.80
C SER A 114 -7.59 4.21 5.53
N LEU A 115 -8.58 3.35 5.62
CA LEU A 115 -9.06 2.48 4.54
C LEU A 115 -10.15 3.16 3.67
N THR A 116 -10.31 4.48 3.78
CA THR A 116 -11.33 5.24 3.04
C THR A 116 -10.79 5.99 1.82
N GLY A 117 -9.50 5.90 1.57
CA GLY A 117 -8.86 6.63 0.48
C GLY A 117 -9.29 6.11 -0.90
N THR A 118 -9.37 7.03 -1.84
CA THR A 118 -9.58 6.76 -3.26
C THR A 118 -8.63 7.61 -4.08
N GLY A 119 -7.90 6.98 -4.98
CA GLY A 119 -6.98 7.64 -5.87
C GLY A 119 -7.24 7.30 -7.34
N LEU A 120 -6.40 7.81 -8.23
CA LEU A 120 -6.46 7.55 -9.67
C LEU A 120 -5.12 7.02 -10.16
N ILE A 121 -5.13 5.92 -10.91
CA ILE A 121 -3.98 5.44 -11.68
C ILE A 121 -4.41 5.36 -13.14
N GLU A 122 -3.77 6.15 -14.01
CA GLU A 122 -4.14 6.29 -15.43
C GLU A 122 -5.65 6.58 -15.63
N GLY A 123 -6.22 7.40 -14.74
CA GLY A 123 -7.64 7.76 -14.78
C GLY A 123 -8.61 6.72 -14.21
N ARG A 124 -8.12 5.54 -13.81
CA ARG A 124 -8.93 4.52 -13.12
C ARG A 124 -8.95 4.78 -11.62
N ALA A 125 -10.15 4.81 -11.04
CA ALA A 125 -10.32 4.90 -9.59
C ALA A 125 -9.88 3.59 -8.91
N VAL A 126 -9.07 3.74 -7.85
CA VAL A 126 -8.58 2.63 -7.02
C VAL A 126 -8.77 2.96 -5.54
N ARG A 127 -9.01 1.96 -4.71
CA ARG A 127 -8.94 2.12 -3.25
C ARG A 127 -7.49 2.24 -2.82
N CYS A 128 -7.19 3.14 -1.91
CA CYS A 128 -5.86 3.30 -1.34
C CYS A 128 -5.96 3.75 0.12
N ILE A 129 -4.84 3.81 0.79
CA ILE A 129 -4.78 4.43 2.13
C ILE A 129 -5.08 5.92 2.00
N SER A 130 -5.87 6.48 2.92
CA SER A 130 -6.25 7.89 2.88
C SER A 130 -5.03 8.81 3.10
N PRO A 131 -5.01 10.03 2.50
CA PRO A 131 -3.82 10.87 2.47
C PRO A 131 -3.27 11.21 3.86
N GLU A 132 -4.14 11.48 4.84
CA GLU A 132 -3.74 11.78 6.20
C GLU A 132 -3.03 10.61 6.88
N TRP A 133 -3.45 9.38 6.56
CA TRP A 133 -2.86 8.18 7.12
C TRP A 133 -1.60 7.75 6.38
N VAL A 134 -1.51 7.98 5.07
CA VAL A 134 -0.24 7.81 4.35
C VAL A 134 0.83 8.70 4.98
N VAL A 135 0.51 9.99 5.22
CA VAL A 135 1.44 10.92 5.88
C VAL A 135 1.84 10.43 7.28
N LYS A 136 0.88 9.91 8.07
CA LYS A 136 1.16 9.38 9.42
C LYS A 136 2.00 8.11 9.37
N PHE A 137 1.76 7.22 8.41
CA PHE A 137 2.53 5.98 8.29
C PHE A 137 3.96 6.20 7.79
N HIS A 138 4.23 7.36 7.17
CA HIS A 138 5.58 7.81 6.83
C HIS A 138 6.29 8.48 8.03
N SER A 139 6.21 7.87 9.22
CA SER A 139 6.83 8.36 10.45
C SER A 139 7.37 7.21 11.31
N GLY A 140 8.28 7.53 12.23
CA GLY A 140 8.79 6.56 13.21
C GLY A 140 9.93 5.67 12.70
N TYR A 141 10.53 5.97 11.56
CA TYR A 141 11.70 5.29 11.00
C TYR A 141 12.68 6.31 10.40
N GLU A 142 13.86 5.87 9.95
CA GLU A 142 14.83 6.72 9.27
C GLU A 142 14.32 7.16 7.90
N LEU A 143 14.05 8.46 7.78
CA LEU A 143 13.46 9.04 6.56
C LEU A 143 14.48 9.11 5.42
N LYS A 144 14.03 8.78 4.22
CA LYS A 144 14.78 8.84 2.96
C LYS A 144 14.27 9.97 2.07
N ASP A 145 15.03 10.37 1.07
CA ASP A 145 14.65 11.43 0.12
C ASP A 145 13.27 11.20 -0.51
N LYS A 146 12.90 9.95 -0.78
CA LYS A 146 11.58 9.59 -1.32
C LYS A 146 10.45 9.96 -0.36
N ASP A 147 10.64 9.72 0.95
CA ASP A 147 9.62 9.96 1.96
C ASP A 147 9.33 11.47 2.09
N PHE A 148 10.38 12.30 1.99
CA PHE A 148 10.22 13.75 1.98
C PHE A 148 9.40 14.22 0.76
N ARG A 149 9.70 13.70 -0.45
CA ARG A 149 8.95 14.06 -1.66
C ARG A 149 7.49 13.67 -1.54
N ASP A 150 7.23 12.43 -1.13
CA ASP A 150 5.91 11.84 -1.04
C ASP A 150 5.05 12.61 -0.01
N VAL A 151 5.58 12.86 1.20
CA VAL A 151 4.88 13.58 2.26
C VAL A 151 4.66 15.06 1.90
N TYR A 152 5.68 15.75 1.35
CA TYR A 152 5.49 17.14 0.92
C TYR A 152 4.42 17.28 -0.15
N ALA A 153 4.39 16.38 -1.13
CA ALA A 153 3.40 16.42 -2.20
C ALA A 153 1.98 16.19 -1.67
N LEU A 154 1.80 15.20 -0.79
CA LEU A 154 0.50 14.93 -0.15
C LEU A 154 0.05 16.09 0.74
N CYS A 155 0.92 16.61 1.60
CA CYS A 155 0.58 17.75 2.47
C CYS A 155 0.17 18.97 1.64
N ALA A 156 0.88 19.27 0.56
CA ALA A 156 0.56 20.39 -0.34
C ALA A 156 -0.78 20.19 -1.06
N LYS A 157 -1.05 18.96 -1.57
CA LYS A 157 -2.28 18.68 -2.33
C LYS A 157 -3.52 18.66 -1.46
N PHE A 158 -3.42 18.06 -0.26
CA PHE A 158 -4.59 17.81 0.59
C PHE A 158 -4.73 18.79 1.76
N GLY A 159 -3.82 19.76 1.90
CA GLY A 159 -3.86 20.74 3.00
C GLY A 159 -3.56 20.12 4.36
N ILE A 160 -2.76 19.02 4.39
CA ILE A 160 -2.38 18.34 5.61
C ILE A 160 -1.19 19.09 6.24
N GLU A 161 -1.23 19.27 7.56
CA GLU A 161 -0.09 19.88 8.27
C GLU A 161 1.13 18.97 8.16
N LEU A 162 2.28 19.58 7.78
CA LEU A 162 3.54 18.86 7.67
C LEU A 162 4.00 18.38 9.05
N PRO A 163 4.28 17.06 9.25
CA PRO A 163 4.78 16.54 10.50
C PRO A 163 6.11 17.20 10.92
N SER A 164 6.34 17.31 12.22
CA SER A 164 7.53 18.02 12.75
C SER A 164 8.85 17.46 12.24
N GLU A 165 8.97 16.15 12.10
CA GLU A 165 10.17 15.45 11.60
C GLU A 165 10.53 15.79 10.15
N TYR A 166 9.56 16.31 9.39
CA TYR A 166 9.75 16.77 8.00
C TYR A 166 10.12 18.27 7.91
N LYS A 167 9.96 19.05 9.01
CA LYS A 167 10.21 20.50 9.00
C LYS A 167 11.71 20.86 8.98
N ASP A 168 12.58 19.97 9.46
CA ASP A 168 14.02 20.21 9.61
C ASP A 168 14.87 19.78 8.41
N PHE A 169 14.26 19.28 7.34
CA PHE A 169 14.97 18.89 6.12
C PHE A 169 15.46 20.13 5.36
N LYS A 170 16.74 20.45 5.53
CA LYS A 170 17.43 21.46 4.71
C LYS A 170 17.79 20.84 3.37
N ARG A 171 17.17 21.34 2.29
CA ARG A 171 17.56 21.05 0.90
C ARG A 171 18.99 21.48 0.63
#